data_ccfdc2d612a6f5e5dbc34b6e7c8b04a1
#
_entry.id   ccfdc2d612a6f5e5dbc34b6e7c8b04a1
#
_cell.length_a   1.000
_cell.length_b   1.000
_cell.length_c   1.000
_cell.angle_alpha   90.00
_cell.angle_beta   90.00
_cell.angle_gamma   90.00
#
_symmetry.space_group_name_H-M   'P 1'
#
loop_
_entity.id
_entity.type
_entity.pdbx_description
1 polymer ?
#
loop_
_entity_poly.entity_id
_entity_poly.type
_entity_poly.pdbx_seq_one_letter_code
_entity_poly.pdbx_strand_id
1 'polypeptide(L)' 'VKFNAQDPQARINLSLALLETKSKGVRDHIQVVQQVIAFAPEAAGDLKTSIADGLQRKPGWKALEKVKAWLDF' A
#
# COMPACT_ATOMS: atom_id res chain seq x y z
N VAL A 1 3.72 13.68 -13.40
CA VAL A 1 3.88 13.31 -12.00
C VAL A 1 5.16 12.51 -11.84
N LYS A 2 6.05 12.98 -11.01
CA LYS A 2 7.29 12.25 -10.74
C LYS A 2 7.00 11.09 -9.80
N PHE A 3 7.43 9.90 -10.21
CA PHE A 3 7.42 8.76 -9.32
C PHE A 3 8.48 8.96 -8.25
N ASN A 4 8.07 8.95 -7.00
CA ASN A 4 8.98 8.99 -5.87
C ASN A 4 9.09 7.59 -5.30
N ALA A 5 10.26 6.97 -5.45
CA ALA A 5 10.49 5.59 -5.01
C ALA A 5 10.33 5.41 -3.50
N GLN A 6 10.41 6.49 -2.72
CA GLN A 6 10.26 6.44 -1.27
C GLN A 6 8.88 6.91 -0.81
N ASP A 7 7.99 7.24 -1.74
CA ASP A 7 6.61 7.58 -1.41
C ASP A 7 5.84 6.28 -1.09
N PRO A 8 5.38 6.09 0.16
CA PRO A 8 4.68 4.87 0.51
C PRO A 8 3.39 4.69 -0.28
N GLN A 9 2.69 5.77 -0.63
CA GLN A 9 1.47 5.66 -1.42
C GLN A 9 1.77 5.11 -2.82
N ALA A 10 2.86 5.57 -3.45
CA ALA A 10 3.27 5.07 -4.75
C ALA A 10 3.62 3.58 -4.67
N ARG A 11 4.28 3.15 -3.60
CA ARG A 11 4.59 1.73 -3.38
C ARG A 11 3.34 0.88 -3.19
N ILE A 12 2.34 1.40 -2.48
CA ILE A 12 1.06 0.71 -2.32
C ILE A 12 0.37 0.58 -3.68
N ASN A 13 0.35 1.64 -4.47
CA ASN A 13 -0.27 1.62 -5.80
C ASN A 13 0.41 0.58 -6.70
N LEU A 14 1.74 0.49 -6.67
CA LEU A 14 2.47 -0.53 -7.40
C LEU A 14 2.14 -1.93 -6.90
N SER A 15 2.03 -2.10 -5.58
CA SER A 15 1.68 -3.40 -4.99
C SER A 15 0.31 -3.86 -5.46
N LEU A 16 -0.66 -2.95 -5.52
CA LEU A 16 -2.01 -3.27 -6.00
C LEU A 16 -1.96 -3.71 -7.46
N ALA A 17 -1.23 -2.98 -8.30
CA ALA A 17 -1.10 -3.32 -9.71
C ALA A 17 -0.44 -4.70 -9.88
N LEU A 18 0.60 -4.98 -9.12
CA LEU A 18 1.30 -6.26 -9.18
C LEU A 18 0.40 -7.42 -8.73
N LEU A 19 -0.39 -7.20 -7.67
CA LEU A 19 -1.34 -8.22 -7.20
C LEU A 19 -2.40 -8.51 -8.25
N GLU A 20 -2.93 -7.49 -8.91
CA GLU A 20 -3.96 -7.64 -9.93
C GLU A 20 -3.44 -8.36 -11.16
N THR A 21 -2.17 -8.16 -11.51
CA THR A 21 -1.53 -8.84 -12.64
C THR A 21 -0.87 -10.16 -12.25
N LYS A 22 -0.96 -10.53 -10.97
CA LYS A 22 -0.31 -11.74 -10.41
C LYS A 22 1.20 -11.73 -10.65
N SER A 23 1.81 -10.56 -10.59
CA SER A 23 3.24 -10.39 -10.79
C SER A 23 4.01 -10.58 -9.49
N LYS A 24 5.31 -10.77 -9.61
CA LYS A 24 6.19 -10.92 -8.46
C LYS A 24 6.67 -9.55 -7.96
N GLY A 25 7.24 -9.51 -6.74
CA GLY A 25 7.86 -8.32 -6.20
C GLY A 25 6.96 -7.50 -5.27
N VAL A 26 5.74 -7.94 -5.05
CA VAL A 26 4.79 -7.23 -4.18
C VAL A 26 5.36 -7.05 -2.77
N ARG A 27 5.93 -8.11 -2.20
CA ARG A 27 6.44 -8.06 -0.83
C ARG A 27 7.58 -7.06 -0.65
N ASP A 28 8.42 -6.88 -1.66
CA ASP A 28 9.50 -5.91 -1.60
C ASP A 28 8.96 -4.50 -1.44
N HIS A 29 7.91 -4.17 -2.19
CA HIS A 29 7.26 -2.86 -2.07
C HIS A 29 6.58 -2.67 -0.72
N ILE A 30 5.91 -3.70 -0.22
CA ILE A 30 5.28 -3.66 1.10
C ILE A 30 6.34 -3.48 2.18
N GLN A 31 7.47 -4.14 2.07
CA GLN A 31 8.55 -4.00 3.04
C GLN A 31 9.08 -2.56 3.09
N VAL A 32 9.21 -1.91 1.94
CA VAL A 32 9.61 -0.49 1.89
C VAL A 32 8.58 0.38 2.61
N VAL A 33 7.29 0.12 2.40
CA VAL A 33 6.23 0.86 3.09
C VAL A 33 6.34 0.68 4.60
N GLN A 34 6.56 -0.54 5.06
CA GLN A 34 6.72 -0.84 6.48
C GLN A 34 7.92 -0.09 7.06
N GLN A 35 9.03 0.00 6.34
CA GLN A 35 10.19 0.76 6.76
C GLN A 35 9.90 2.25 6.88
N VAL A 36 9.19 2.81 5.90
CA VAL A 36 8.81 4.22 5.93
C VAL A 36 7.92 4.50 7.14
N ILE A 37 6.97 3.63 7.44
CA ILE A 37 6.07 3.78 8.59
C ILE A 37 6.88 3.72 9.91
N ALA A 38 7.90 2.88 9.97
CA ALA A 38 8.74 2.78 11.16
C ALA A 38 9.53 4.07 11.40
N PHE A 39 9.97 4.74 10.33
CA PHE A 39 10.68 6.02 10.43
C PHE A 39 9.76 7.20 10.64
N ALA A 40 8.60 7.18 10.02
CA ALA A 40 7.64 8.29 10.03
C ALA A 40 6.24 7.75 10.36
N PRO A 41 5.97 7.48 11.67
CA PRO A 41 4.68 6.90 12.07
C PRO A 41 3.46 7.74 11.65
N GLU A 42 3.64 9.03 11.46
CA GLU A 42 2.57 9.92 10.99
C GLU A 42 2.10 9.56 9.58
N ALA A 43 2.97 8.95 8.77
CA ALA A 43 2.58 8.48 7.44
C ALA A 43 1.55 7.35 7.51
N ALA A 44 1.56 6.57 8.59
CA ALA A 44 0.62 5.47 8.75
C ALA A 44 -0.84 5.95 8.77
N GLY A 45 -1.09 7.11 9.40
CA GLY A 45 -2.44 7.69 9.45
C GLY A 45 -2.99 7.99 8.06
N ASP A 46 -2.17 8.64 7.22
CA ASP A 46 -2.56 8.96 5.86
C ASP A 46 -2.79 7.70 5.02
N LEU A 47 -1.92 6.70 5.19
CA LEU A 47 -2.04 5.44 4.47
C LEU A 47 -3.30 4.67 4.89
N LYS A 48 -3.60 4.63 6.18
CA LYS A 48 -4.84 4.01 6.67
C LYS A 48 -6.07 4.67 6.08
N THR A 49 -6.09 5.99 6.05
CA THR A 49 -7.20 6.75 5.48
C THR A 49 -7.36 6.46 3.99
N SER A 50 -6.26 6.42 3.26
CA SER A 50 -6.26 6.14 1.83
C SER A 50 -6.78 4.74 1.54
N ILE A 51 -6.34 3.75 2.32
CA ILE A 51 -6.77 2.35 2.16
C ILE A 51 -8.26 2.21 2.50
N ALA A 52 -8.69 2.83 3.59
CA ALA A 52 -10.10 2.79 3.99
C ALA A 52 -10.99 3.43 2.92
N ASP A 53 -10.56 4.56 2.36
CA ASP A 53 -11.27 5.23 1.28
C ASP A 53 -11.38 4.33 0.03
N GLY A 54 -10.28 3.67 -0.32
CA GLY A 54 -10.26 2.74 -1.46
C GLY A 54 -11.23 1.58 -1.27
N LEU A 55 -11.27 1.01 -0.07
CA LEU A 55 -12.20 -0.10 0.24
C LEU A 55 -13.65 0.38 0.27
N GLN A 56 -13.88 1.62 0.69
CA GLN A 56 -15.23 2.19 0.68
C GLN A 56 -15.73 2.38 -0.74
N ARG A 57 -14.87 2.81 -1.66
CA ARG A 57 -15.21 3.02 -3.06
C ARG A 57 -15.37 1.70 -3.80
N LYS A 58 -14.60 0.69 -3.44
CA LYS A 58 -14.62 -0.62 -4.10
C LYS A 58 -14.65 -1.72 -3.03
N PRO A 59 -15.81 -1.97 -2.40
CA PRO A 59 -15.92 -3.05 -1.42
C PRO A 59 -15.53 -4.39 -2.05
N GLY A 60 -14.81 -5.20 -1.28
CA GLY A 60 -14.36 -6.50 -1.76
C GLY A 60 -13.13 -6.46 -2.67
N TRP A 61 -12.41 -5.35 -2.68
CA TRP A 61 -11.16 -5.25 -3.43
C TRP A 61 -10.07 -6.07 -2.73
N LYS A 62 -9.95 -7.32 -3.16
CA LYS A 62 -9.10 -8.31 -2.48
C LYS A 62 -7.64 -7.91 -2.43
N ALA A 63 -7.11 -7.29 -3.49
CA ALA A 63 -5.73 -6.84 -3.50
C ALA A 63 -5.47 -5.81 -2.40
N LEU A 64 -6.38 -4.85 -2.23
CA LEU A 64 -6.26 -3.82 -1.21
C LEU A 64 -6.43 -4.41 0.19
N GLU A 65 -7.31 -5.39 0.36
CA GLU A 65 -7.47 -6.08 1.64
C GLU A 65 -6.19 -6.83 2.03
N LYS A 66 -5.50 -7.45 1.07
CA LYS A 66 -4.21 -8.10 1.32
C LYS A 66 -3.16 -7.09 1.77
N VAL A 67 -3.06 -5.97 1.09
CA VAL A 67 -2.11 -4.91 1.45
C VAL A 67 -2.40 -4.41 2.87
N LYS A 68 -3.66 -4.19 3.19
CA LYS A 68 -4.07 -3.77 4.53
C LYS A 68 -3.63 -4.78 5.58
N ALA A 69 -3.83 -6.05 5.33
CA ALA A 69 -3.46 -7.12 6.26
C ALA A 69 -1.94 -7.19 6.44
N TRP A 70 -1.18 -7.06 5.36
CA TRP A 70 0.27 -7.11 5.44
C TRP A 70 0.86 -5.93 6.19
N LEU A 71 0.20 -4.77 6.14
CA LEU A 71 0.61 -3.57 6.86
C LEU A 71 0.07 -3.53 8.28
N ASP A 72 -0.76 -4.49 8.65
CA ASP A 72 -1.38 -4.58 9.98
C ASP A 72 -2.22 -3.34 10.30
N PHE A 73 -2.97 -2.90 9.33
CA PHE A 73 -3.86 -1.73 9.47
C PHE A 73 -5.27 -2.13 9.86
#